data_4b6dbab2be7d743f1de71777bfd614c5
#
_entry.id   4b6dbab2be7d743f1de71777bfd614c5
#
_cell.length_a   1.000
_cell.length_b   1.000
_cell.length_c   1.000
_cell.angle_alpha   90.00
_cell.angle_beta   90.00
_cell.angle_gamma   90.00
#
_symmetry.space_group_name_H-M   'P 1'
#
loop_
_entity.id
_entity.type
_entity.pdbx_description
1 polymer ?
#
loop_
_entity_poly.entity_id
_entity_poly.type
_entity_poly.pdbx_seq_one_letter_code
_entity_poly.pdbx_strand_id
1 'polypeptide(L)'
;MRSDVKFIVVGGVAAYAHGSPRLTVDLDVVYERSNENIERLVRALAPLDPYLRGAPPGLPFHWDPQTITRGLNFTLVTSLGSLDLLGEITGGGSCDDLMPHCVVVKLHGFDCLCLDLDWLIKVKRAAGRPKDFEAIAELEAIKEERERSDS
;
A
#
# COMPACT_ATOMS: atom_id res chain seq x y z
N MET A 1 -10.43 6.48 1.13
CA MET A 1 -11.42 5.79 1.95
C MET A 1 -12.06 6.79 2.89
N ARG A 2 -13.37 6.69 3.07
CA ARG A 2 -14.14 7.68 3.85
C ARG A 2 -14.27 7.33 5.33
N SER A 3 -13.55 6.33 5.80
CA SER A 3 -13.74 5.76 7.15
C SER A 3 -12.70 6.26 8.16
N ASP A 4 -12.02 7.35 7.87
CA ASP A 4 -10.96 7.94 8.71
C ASP A 4 -9.83 6.97 9.04
N VAL A 5 -9.63 5.96 8.20
CA VAL A 5 -8.53 5.00 8.34
C VAL A 5 -7.23 5.68 7.90
N LYS A 6 -6.21 5.60 8.73
CA LYS A 6 -4.87 6.09 8.39
C LYS A 6 -4.10 5.01 7.66
N PHE A 7 -3.75 5.30 6.40
CA PHE A 7 -2.98 4.38 5.57
C PHE A 7 -2.21 5.16 4.51
N ILE A 8 -1.19 4.52 3.97
CA ILE A 8 -0.36 5.08 2.91
C ILE A 8 -0.36 4.10 1.75
N VAL A 9 -0.68 4.58 0.55
CA VAL A 9 -0.63 3.75 -0.66
C VAL A 9 0.83 3.59 -1.09
N VAL A 10 1.24 2.36 -1.30
CA VAL A 10 2.59 1.99 -1.75
C VAL A 10 2.47 1.01 -2.92
N GLY A 11 3.58 0.52 -3.43
CA GLY A 11 3.59 -0.51 -4.46
C GLY A 11 3.14 -0.02 -5.83
N GLY A 12 2.53 -0.91 -6.61
CA GLY A 12 2.17 -0.66 -8.01
C GLY A 12 1.14 0.45 -8.21
N VAL A 13 0.14 0.55 -7.33
CA VAL A 13 -0.87 1.62 -7.41
C VAL A 13 -0.22 2.98 -7.16
N ALA A 14 0.70 3.07 -6.19
CA ALA A 14 1.45 4.29 -5.93
C ALA A 14 2.30 4.67 -7.15
N ALA A 15 2.99 3.70 -7.76
CA ALA A 15 3.77 3.94 -8.98
C ALA A 15 2.88 4.46 -10.12
N TYR A 16 1.72 3.86 -10.31
CA TYR A 16 0.75 4.31 -11.33
C TYR A 16 0.30 5.75 -11.06
N ALA A 17 0.03 6.10 -9.81
CA ALA A 17 -0.36 7.47 -9.43
C ALA A 17 0.73 8.48 -9.76
N HIS A 18 2.00 8.08 -9.74
CA HIS A 18 3.13 8.92 -10.12
C HIS A 18 3.44 8.93 -11.61
N GLY A 19 2.70 8.19 -12.43
CA GLY A 19 2.84 8.21 -13.88
C GLY A 19 3.42 6.96 -14.50
N SER A 20 3.62 5.89 -13.73
CA SER A 20 4.05 4.60 -14.30
C SER A 20 3.00 4.08 -15.28
N PRO A 21 3.41 3.54 -16.44
CA PRO A 21 2.46 2.99 -17.39
C PRO A 21 1.89 1.63 -16.98
N ARG A 22 2.41 1.02 -15.92
CA ARG A 22 1.95 -0.30 -15.48
C ARG A 22 0.62 -0.19 -14.77
N LEU A 23 -0.37 -0.94 -15.25
CA LEU A 23 -1.61 -1.15 -14.53
C LEU A 23 -1.39 -2.26 -13.52
N THR A 24 -1.93 -2.06 -12.32
CA THR A 24 -1.93 -3.08 -11.29
C THR A 24 -3.34 -3.25 -10.75
N VAL A 25 -3.70 -4.49 -10.44
CA VAL A 25 -4.98 -4.81 -9.82
C VAL A 25 -4.84 -5.01 -8.31
N ASP A 26 -3.59 -5.06 -7.83
CA ASP A 26 -3.30 -5.27 -6.42
C ASP A 26 -3.06 -3.92 -5.73
N LEU A 27 -3.79 -3.69 -4.66
CA LEU A 27 -3.61 -2.50 -3.84
C LEU A 27 -2.74 -2.84 -2.64
N ASP A 28 -1.62 -2.13 -2.49
CA ASP A 28 -0.73 -2.27 -1.35
C ASP A 28 -0.80 -1.03 -0.49
N VAL A 29 -1.15 -1.20 0.78
CA VAL A 29 -1.22 -0.09 1.72
C VAL A 29 -0.46 -0.40 3.00
N VAL A 30 0.19 0.61 3.56
CA VAL A 30 0.78 0.53 4.89
C VAL A 30 -0.20 1.21 5.86
N TYR A 31 -0.71 0.45 6.81
CA TYR A 31 -1.71 0.96 7.75
C TYR A 31 -1.07 1.32 9.09
N GLU A 32 -1.59 2.37 9.72
CA GLU A 32 -1.14 2.78 11.06
C GLU A 32 -1.70 1.79 12.08
N ARG A 33 -0.85 1.36 13.03
CA ARG A 33 -1.14 0.23 13.90
C ARG A 33 -1.68 0.59 15.29
N SER A 34 -2.19 1.80 15.49
CA SER A 34 -2.89 2.12 16.73
C SER A 34 -4.17 1.29 16.85
N ASN A 35 -4.60 1.02 18.07
CA ASN A 35 -5.83 0.25 18.31
C ASN A 35 -7.04 0.90 17.64
N GLU A 36 -7.14 2.22 17.72
CA GLU A 36 -8.24 2.96 17.11
C GLU A 36 -8.26 2.79 15.60
N ASN A 37 -7.09 2.90 14.96
CA ASN A 37 -7.01 2.77 13.51
C ASN A 37 -7.30 1.35 13.04
N ILE A 38 -6.81 0.35 13.78
CA ILE A 38 -7.09 -1.06 13.47
C ILE A 38 -8.61 -1.33 13.56
N GLU A 39 -9.28 -0.81 14.58
CA GLU A 39 -10.74 -0.96 14.68
C GLU A 39 -11.46 -0.30 13.50
N ARG A 40 -11.03 0.88 13.09
CA ARG A 40 -11.60 1.57 11.91
C ARG A 40 -11.37 0.78 10.64
N LEU A 41 -10.16 0.24 10.48
CA LEU A 41 -9.77 -0.56 9.32
C LEU A 41 -10.63 -1.84 9.22
N VAL A 42 -10.78 -2.55 10.32
CA VAL A 42 -11.59 -3.78 10.37
C VAL A 42 -13.04 -3.47 10.00
N ARG A 43 -13.60 -2.41 10.55
CA ARG A 43 -14.97 -1.98 10.27
C ARG A 43 -15.15 -1.56 8.81
N ALA A 44 -14.18 -0.84 8.28
CA ALA A 44 -14.25 -0.35 6.89
C ALA A 44 -14.21 -1.48 5.87
N LEU A 45 -13.44 -2.53 6.13
CA LEU A 45 -13.25 -3.63 5.18
C LEU A 45 -14.20 -4.81 5.39
N ALA A 46 -14.89 -4.89 6.54
CA ALA A 46 -15.80 -6.00 6.81
C ALA A 46 -16.83 -6.25 5.71
N PRO A 47 -17.48 -5.22 5.11
CA PRO A 47 -18.43 -5.46 4.03
C PRO A 47 -17.82 -6.05 2.75
N LEU A 48 -16.50 -6.05 2.63
CA LEU A 48 -15.79 -6.57 1.45
C LEU A 48 -15.36 -8.03 1.63
N ASP A 49 -15.75 -8.68 2.72
CA ASP A 49 -15.47 -10.09 2.99
C ASP A 49 -13.99 -10.47 2.85
N PRO A 50 -13.07 -9.83 3.59
CA PRO A 50 -11.65 -10.13 3.43
C PRO A 50 -11.32 -11.55 3.88
N TYR A 51 -10.48 -12.21 3.08
CA TYR A 51 -10.00 -13.57 3.34
C TYR A 51 -8.52 -13.67 2.95
N LEU A 52 -7.82 -14.64 3.50
CA LEU A 52 -6.40 -14.84 3.19
C LEU A 52 -6.25 -15.35 1.74
N ARG A 53 -5.44 -14.64 0.95
CA ARG A 53 -5.18 -15.01 -0.45
C ARG A 53 -4.43 -16.34 -0.51
N GLY A 54 -4.90 -17.24 -1.36
CA GLY A 54 -4.29 -18.56 -1.55
C GLY A 54 -4.63 -19.59 -0.49
N ALA A 55 -5.36 -19.23 0.56
CA ALA A 55 -5.79 -20.18 1.57
C ALA A 55 -6.99 -20.99 1.07
N PRO A 56 -7.07 -22.30 1.43
CA PRO A 56 -8.25 -23.11 1.07
C PRO A 56 -9.53 -22.53 1.67
N PRO A 57 -10.67 -22.67 0.96
CA PRO A 57 -11.95 -22.24 1.54
C PRO A 57 -12.27 -23.01 2.82
N GLY A 58 -12.90 -22.31 3.77
CA GLY A 58 -13.34 -22.92 5.02
C GLY A 58 -12.34 -22.95 6.15
N LEU A 59 -11.13 -22.41 5.95
CA LEU A 59 -10.22 -22.22 7.07
C LEU A 59 -10.76 -21.12 7.99
N PRO A 60 -10.63 -21.29 9.34
CA PRO A 60 -11.10 -20.27 10.27
C PRO A 60 -10.19 -19.05 10.21
N PHE A 61 -10.62 -18.03 9.47
CA PHE A 61 -9.99 -16.73 9.47
C PHE A 61 -11.00 -15.71 10.00
N HIS A 62 -10.69 -15.15 11.15
CA HIS A 62 -11.56 -14.16 11.78
C HIS A 62 -11.08 -12.76 11.45
N TRP A 63 -11.93 -11.98 10.80
CA TRP A 63 -11.66 -10.60 10.49
C TRP A 63 -12.06 -9.73 11.68
N ASP A 64 -11.14 -9.55 12.62
CA ASP A 64 -11.35 -8.79 13.84
C ASP A 64 -10.07 -8.03 14.24
N PRO A 65 -10.18 -7.05 15.16
CA PRO A 65 -9.01 -6.26 15.56
C PRO A 65 -7.88 -7.07 16.21
N GLN A 66 -8.22 -8.14 16.92
CA GLN A 66 -7.22 -8.99 17.57
C GLN A 66 -6.37 -9.73 16.56
N THR A 67 -6.99 -10.25 15.51
CA THR A 67 -6.27 -10.92 14.42
C THR A 67 -5.26 -9.97 13.78
N ILE A 68 -5.66 -8.73 13.49
CA ILE A 68 -4.78 -7.74 12.90
C ILE A 68 -3.65 -7.34 13.87
N THR A 69 -3.98 -7.17 15.14
CA THR A 69 -3.00 -6.80 16.17
C THR A 69 -1.94 -7.88 16.37
N ARG A 70 -2.32 -9.16 16.30
CA ARG A 70 -1.41 -10.29 16.46
C ARG A 70 -0.50 -10.52 15.28
N GLY A 71 -0.96 -10.18 14.08
CA GLY A 71 -0.16 -10.24 12.86
C GLY A 71 0.46 -8.90 12.53
N LEU A 72 1.09 -8.80 11.38
CA LEU A 72 1.70 -7.57 10.90
C LEU A 72 1.30 -7.29 9.46
N ASN A 73 1.61 -8.23 8.57
CA ASN A 73 1.33 -8.10 7.14
C ASN A 73 0.30 -9.16 6.73
N PHE A 74 -0.68 -8.75 5.95
CA PHE A 74 -1.77 -9.62 5.51
C PHE A 74 -1.96 -9.50 4.00
N THR A 75 -1.86 -10.64 3.32
CA THR A 75 -2.15 -10.75 1.89
C THR A 75 -3.59 -11.21 1.76
N LEU A 76 -4.47 -10.31 1.33
CA LEU A 76 -5.91 -10.53 1.35
C LEU A 76 -6.51 -10.58 -0.06
N VAL A 77 -7.63 -11.27 -0.16
CA VAL A 77 -8.56 -11.15 -1.27
C VAL A 77 -9.89 -10.62 -0.71
N THR A 78 -10.47 -9.65 -1.40
CA THR A 78 -11.76 -9.06 -1.04
C THR A 78 -12.73 -9.20 -2.20
N SER A 79 -13.99 -8.84 -1.99
CA SER A 79 -14.99 -8.82 -3.06
C SER A 79 -14.64 -7.86 -4.20
N LEU A 80 -13.76 -6.88 -3.94
CA LEU A 80 -13.31 -5.91 -4.95
C LEU A 80 -11.93 -6.23 -5.52
N GLY A 81 -11.24 -7.27 -5.04
CA GLY A 81 -9.94 -7.67 -5.54
C GLY A 81 -8.91 -7.86 -4.43
N SER A 82 -7.66 -7.98 -4.84
CA SER A 82 -6.54 -8.24 -3.92
C SER A 82 -6.12 -6.99 -3.16
N LEU A 83 -5.83 -7.17 -1.87
CA LEU A 83 -5.40 -6.10 -0.99
C LEU A 83 -4.29 -6.61 -0.08
N ASP A 84 -3.15 -5.95 -0.09
CA ASP A 84 -2.06 -6.23 0.82
C ASP A 84 -2.04 -5.17 1.92
N LEU A 85 -2.29 -5.61 3.15
CA LEU A 85 -2.19 -4.76 4.34
C LEU A 85 -0.83 -4.96 4.97
N LEU A 86 -0.03 -3.92 4.99
CA LEU A 86 1.35 -3.98 5.46
C LEU A 86 1.50 -3.13 6.71
N GLY A 87 1.96 -3.75 7.81
CA GLY A 87 2.29 -3.01 9.03
C GLY A 87 3.65 -2.35 8.92
N GLU A 88 4.57 -3.00 8.23
CA GLU A 88 5.90 -2.49 7.94
C GLU A 88 6.34 -2.94 6.56
N ILE A 89 7.22 -2.15 5.94
CA ILE A 89 7.83 -2.53 4.65
C ILE A 89 9.34 -2.46 4.74
N THR A 90 9.99 -3.36 4.00
CA THR A 90 11.45 -3.41 3.93
C THR A 90 12.01 -2.10 3.37
N GLY A 91 12.95 -1.51 4.08
CA GLY A 91 13.58 -0.24 3.69
C GLY A 91 12.76 1.01 4.02
N GLY A 92 11.54 0.87 4.50
CA GLY A 92 10.68 2.01 4.81
C GLY A 92 10.18 2.05 6.25
N GLY A 93 9.98 0.89 6.86
CA GLY A 93 9.47 0.79 8.22
C GLY A 93 7.95 0.82 8.31
N SER A 94 7.44 1.42 9.38
CA SER A 94 6.01 1.52 9.68
C SER A 94 5.36 2.73 9.02
N CYS A 95 4.04 2.84 9.16
CA CYS A 95 3.28 4.00 8.68
C CYS A 95 3.83 5.31 9.24
N ASP A 96 4.15 5.34 10.54
CA ASP A 96 4.70 6.56 11.17
C ASP A 96 6.06 6.95 10.58
N ASP A 97 6.90 5.96 10.25
CA ASP A 97 8.20 6.20 9.61
C ASP A 97 8.04 6.77 8.20
N LEU A 98 7.01 6.35 7.50
CA LEU A 98 6.76 6.75 6.11
C LEU A 98 5.99 8.06 5.98
N MET A 99 5.25 8.46 7.01
CA MET A 99 4.36 9.62 6.96
C MET A 99 5.05 10.91 6.47
N PRO A 100 6.30 11.25 6.91
CA PRO A 100 6.98 12.45 6.43
C PRO A 100 7.36 12.41 4.94
N HIS A 101 7.25 11.24 4.30
CA HIS A 101 7.68 11.00 2.92
C HIS A 101 6.50 10.75 1.99
N CYS A 102 5.33 11.24 2.37
CA CYS A 102 4.11 11.06 1.61
C CYS A 102 3.66 12.34 0.95
N VAL A 103 2.96 12.19 -0.16
CA VAL A 103 2.28 13.27 -0.86
C VAL A 103 0.81 12.92 -1.01
N VAL A 104 -0.04 13.93 -1.17
CA VAL A 104 -1.45 13.71 -1.47
C VAL A 104 -1.61 13.55 -2.97
N VAL A 105 -2.22 12.45 -3.39
CA VAL A 105 -2.55 12.22 -4.80
C VAL A 105 -4.04 11.94 -4.92
N LYS A 106 -4.60 12.23 -6.10
CA LYS A 106 -5.98 11.88 -6.40
C LYS A 106 -6.04 10.55 -7.12
N LEU A 107 -6.78 9.62 -6.53
CA LEU A 107 -7.07 8.33 -7.14
C LEU A 107 -8.58 8.18 -7.23
N HIS A 108 -9.11 8.10 -8.45
CA HIS A 108 -10.55 7.98 -8.71
C HIS A 108 -11.39 9.03 -7.99
N GLY A 109 -10.90 10.28 -7.97
CA GLY A 109 -11.60 11.39 -7.35
C GLY A 109 -11.43 11.53 -5.83
N PHE A 110 -10.67 10.65 -5.19
CA PHE A 110 -10.40 10.68 -3.76
C PHE A 110 -8.96 11.08 -3.48
N ASP A 111 -8.76 11.92 -2.47
CA ASP A 111 -7.43 12.28 -2.00
C ASP A 111 -6.87 11.14 -1.14
N CYS A 112 -5.70 10.64 -1.49
CA CYS A 112 -5.03 9.56 -0.78
C CYS A 112 -3.60 9.97 -0.46
N LEU A 113 -3.10 9.54 0.71
CA LEU A 113 -1.68 9.63 1.00
C LEU A 113 -0.95 8.53 0.23
N CYS A 114 0.08 8.93 -0.49
CA CYS A 114 0.88 8.04 -1.32
C CYS A 114 2.35 8.30 -1.03
N LEU A 115 3.15 7.26 -0.97
CA LEU A 115 4.58 7.41 -0.80
C LEU A 115 5.15 8.22 -1.95
N ASP A 116 6.05 9.18 -1.67
CA ASP A 116 6.64 10.00 -2.72
C ASP A 116 7.53 9.15 -3.65
N LEU A 117 7.84 9.71 -4.81
CA LEU A 117 8.54 8.98 -5.86
C LEU A 117 9.94 8.53 -5.42
N ASP A 118 10.69 9.39 -4.72
CA ASP A 118 12.03 9.07 -4.23
C ASP A 118 12.01 7.90 -3.24
N TRP A 119 11.07 7.91 -2.32
CA TRP A 119 10.93 6.85 -1.33
C TRP A 119 10.38 5.56 -1.93
N LEU A 120 9.52 5.69 -2.94
CA LEU A 120 9.03 4.52 -3.67
C LEU A 120 10.20 3.76 -4.34
N ILE A 121 11.10 4.49 -4.97
CA ILE A 121 12.32 3.92 -5.57
C ILE A 121 13.19 3.27 -4.50
N LYS A 122 13.43 3.98 -3.40
CA LYS A 122 14.25 3.50 -2.29
C LYS A 122 13.73 2.20 -1.70
N VAL A 123 12.43 2.11 -1.48
CA VAL A 123 11.78 0.93 -0.91
C VAL A 123 11.89 -0.26 -1.87
N LYS A 124 11.68 -0.03 -3.17
CA LYS A 124 11.81 -1.09 -4.17
C LYS A 124 13.24 -1.62 -4.26
N ARG A 125 14.23 -0.74 -4.18
CA ARG A 125 15.64 -1.15 -4.15
C ARG A 125 15.96 -1.97 -2.91
N ALA A 126 15.43 -1.59 -1.76
CA ALA A 126 15.63 -2.31 -0.50
C ALA A 126 15.03 -3.72 -0.57
N ALA A 127 13.89 -3.88 -1.24
CA ALA A 127 13.29 -5.20 -1.44
C ALA A 127 14.16 -6.11 -2.32
N GLY A 128 14.87 -5.54 -3.28
CA GLY A 128 15.91 -6.23 -4.04
C GLY A 128 15.45 -7.40 -4.90
N ARG A 129 14.17 -7.49 -5.24
CA ARG A 129 13.65 -8.58 -6.05
C ARG A 129 13.96 -8.34 -7.53
N PRO A 130 14.33 -9.40 -8.31
CA PRO A 130 14.60 -9.21 -9.74
C PRO A 130 13.46 -8.55 -10.51
N LYS A 131 12.22 -8.87 -10.17
CA LYS A 131 11.03 -8.26 -10.81
C LYS A 131 10.89 -6.76 -10.56
N ASP A 132 11.57 -6.22 -9.55
CA ASP A 132 11.50 -4.81 -9.22
C ASP A 132 12.45 -3.95 -10.04
N PHE A 133 13.47 -4.53 -10.69
CA PHE A 133 14.49 -3.75 -11.42
C PHE A 133 13.90 -2.97 -12.59
N GLU A 134 13.00 -3.57 -13.33
CA GLU A 134 12.33 -2.88 -14.44
C GLU A 134 11.43 -1.76 -13.93
N ALA A 135 10.71 -2.01 -12.86
CA ALA A 135 9.87 -1.00 -12.22
C ALA A 135 10.71 0.16 -11.67
N ILE A 136 11.86 -0.13 -11.08
CA ILE A 136 12.80 0.91 -10.59
C ILE A 136 13.26 1.79 -11.75
N ALA A 137 13.66 1.20 -12.86
CA ALA A 137 14.08 1.94 -14.04
C ALA A 137 13.00 2.89 -14.55
N GLU A 138 11.75 2.43 -14.59
CA GLU A 138 10.60 3.26 -14.97
C GLU A 138 10.39 4.43 -14.02
N LEU A 139 10.48 4.19 -12.72
CA LEU A 139 10.31 5.23 -11.71
C LEU A 139 11.44 6.26 -11.76
N GLU A 140 12.67 5.83 -12.01
CA GLU A 140 13.80 6.73 -12.18
C GLU A 140 13.65 7.61 -13.42
N ALA A 141 13.11 7.05 -14.50
CA ALA A 141 12.82 7.83 -15.71
C ALA A 141 11.77 8.91 -15.44
N ILE A 142 10.74 8.60 -14.67
CA ILE A 142 9.72 9.58 -14.27
C ILE A 142 10.34 10.69 -13.43
N LYS A 143 11.21 10.33 -12.49
CA LYS A 143 11.92 11.29 -11.64
C LYS A 143 12.76 12.25 -12.49
N GLU A 144 13.55 11.73 -13.43
CA GLU A 144 14.36 12.54 -14.33
C GLU A 144 13.51 13.50 -15.16
N GLU A 145 12.39 13.03 -15.67
CA GLU A 145 11.45 13.85 -16.44
C GLU A 145 10.92 15.01 -15.62
N ARG A 146 10.55 14.76 -14.36
CA ARG A 146 10.09 15.82 -13.44
C ARG A 146 11.18 16.85 -13.16
N GLU A 147 12.40 16.39 -12.92
CA GLU A 147 13.54 17.29 -12.68
C GLU A 147 13.84 18.19 -13.87
N ARG A 148 13.71 17.66 -15.08
CA ARG A 148 13.87 18.46 -16.30
C ARG A 148 12.78 19.50 -16.46
N SER A 149 11.55 19.16 -16.11
CA SER A 149 10.41 20.07 -16.21
C SER A 149 10.48 21.21 -15.21
N ASP A 150 11.14 20.98 -14.06
CA ASP A 150 11.28 21.96 -12.98
C ASP A 150 12.49 22.89 -13.15
N SER A 151 13.34 22.64 -14.13
CA SER A 151 14.55 23.43 -14.34
C SER A 151 14.41 24.54 -15.39
#